data_8d7b4a254f4e4e4e1523c1b5549ac5fd
#
_entry.id   8d7b4a254f4e4e4e1523c1b5549ac5fd
#
_cell.length_a   1.000
_cell.length_b   1.000
_cell.length_c   1.000
_cell.angle_alpha   90.00
_cell.angle_beta   90.00
_cell.angle_gamma   90.00
#
_symmetry.space_group_name_H-M   'P 1'
#
loop_
_entity.id
_entity.type
_entity.pdbx_description
1 polymer ?
#
loop_
_entity_poly.entity_id
_entity_poly.type
_entity_poly.pdbx_seq_one_letter_code
_entity_poly.pdbx_strand_id
1 'polypeptide(L)'
;MLIKPSKSSAKSFLKKIREIVKSNKGAPQDLLIRKLNPVIRGWVNYHRYVVSAETFSWIDYQIYKCLWQWATRRHRHKGRKWIAKKYWHYIGTRQWTFAAELKGDSTKAPYLALEYATNTNILRFKKIVAEATRLTSGGTATTRNAMVKRC
;
A
#
# COMPACT_ATOMS: atom_id res chain seq x y z
N MET A 1 -8.33 -20.75 -11.34
CA MET A 1 -7.05 -20.13 -11.72
C MET A 1 -6.78 -18.90 -10.84
N LEU A 2 -5.61 -18.85 -10.21
CA LEU A 2 -5.23 -17.72 -9.37
C LEU A 2 -4.42 -16.71 -10.21
N ILE A 3 -4.92 -15.49 -10.26
CA ILE A 3 -4.24 -14.40 -10.98
C ILE A 3 -3.28 -13.71 -10.01
N LYS A 4 -2.03 -13.56 -10.39
CA LYS A 4 -1.02 -12.83 -9.63
C LYS A 4 -0.53 -11.62 -10.43
N PRO A 5 -0.05 -10.57 -9.75
CA PRO A 5 0.61 -9.47 -10.46
C PRO A 5 1.79 -10.01 -11.28
N SER A 6 1.95 -9.51 -12.50
CA SER A 6 3.07 -9.96 -13.32
C SER A 6 4.40 -9.47 -12.76
N LYS A 7 5.44 -10.27 -12.94
CA LYS A 7 6.80 -9.89 -12.52
C LYS A 7 7.27 -8.62 -13.22
N SER A 8 6.87 -8.41 -14.47
CA SER A 8 7.20 -7.19 -15.22
C SER A 8 6.54 -5.96 -14.63
N SER A 9 5.26 -6.06 -14.24
CA SER A 9 4.54 -4.97 -13.58
C SER A 9 5.21 -4.58 -12.26
N ALA A 10 5.55 -5.55 -11.44
CA ALA A 10 6.23 -5.32 -10.16
C ALA A 10 7.61 -4.68 -10.37
N LYS A 11 8.38 -5.13 -11.37
CA LYS A 11 9.69 -4.54 -11.68
C LYS A 11 9.57 -3.10 -12.18
N SER A 12 8.60 -2.81 -13.05
CA SER A 12 8.35 -1.47 -13.56
C SER A 12 7.94 -0.52 -12.44
N PHE A 13 7.10 -0.98 -11.53
CA PHE A 13 6.71 -0.22 -10.34
C PHE A 13 7.93 0.09 -9.46
N LEU A 14 8.77 -0.90 -9.17
CA LEU A 14 9.98 -0.70 -8.38
C LEU A 14 10.98 0.23 -9.07
N LYS A 15 11.08 0.17 -10.40
CA LYS A 15 11.90 1.10 -11.16
C LYS A 15 11.44 2.53 -10.93
N LYS A 16 10.13 2.78 -11.01
CA LYS A 16 9.53 4.08 -10.73
C LYS A 16 9.82 4.57 -9.31
N ILE A 17 9.69 3.69 -8.31
CA ILE A 17 10.03 4.00 -6.93
C ILE A 17 11.51 4.41 -6.80
N ARG A 18 12.41 3.63 -7.41
CA ARG A 18 13.85 3.95 -7.37
C ARG A 18 14.17 5.28 -8.03
N GLU A 19 13.50 5.62 -9.12
CA GLU A 19 13.66 6.89 -9.81
C GLU A 19 13.22 8.06 -8.92
N ILE A 20 12.09 7.93 -8.23
CA ILE A 20 11.61 8.94 -7.27
C ILE A 20 12.62 9.14 -6.14
N VAL A 21 13.11 8.04 -5.56
CA VAL A 21 14.11 8.10 -4.48
C VAL A 21 15.41 8.75 -4.96
N LYS A 22 15.88 8.40 -6.15
CA LYS A 22 17.09 8.97 -6.73
C LYS A 22 16.95 10.46 -7.01
N SER A 23 15.80 10.89 -7.53
CA SER A 23 15.53 12.29 -7.85
C SER A 23 15.44 13.16 -6.59
N ASN A 24 15.13 12.55 -5.46
CA ASN A 24 14.93 13.27 -4.19
C ASN A 24 16.02 12.95 -3.15
N LYS A 25 17.26 12.83 -3.58
CA LYS A 25 18.38 12.53 -2.68
C LYS A 25 18.58 13.57 -1.57
N GLY A 26 18.37 14.85 -1.89
CA GLY A 26 18.49 15.94 -0.96
C GLY A 26 17.19 16.38 -0.29
N ALA A 27 16.07 15.79 -0.68
CA ALA A 27 14.76 16.17 -0.17
C ALA A 27 14.56 15.71 1.28
N PRO A 28 13.77 16.45 2.08
CA PRO A 28 13.40 15.99 3.40
C PRO A 28 12.54 14.74 3.33
N GLN A 29 12.52 13.98 4.43
CA GLN A 29 11.82 12.70 4.50
C GLN A 29 10.32 12.82 4.24
N ASP A 30 9.68 13.85 4.77
CA ASP A 30 8.24 14.09 4.59
C ASP A 30 7.87 14.31 3.12
N LEU A 31 8.67 15.05 2.39
CA LEU A 31 8.46 15.28 0.97
C LEU A 31 8.61 13.99 0.17
N LEU A 32 9.61 13.16 0.51
CA LEU A 32 9.81 11.86 -0.12
C LEU A 32 8.62 10.94 0.11
N ILE A 33 8.12 10.88 1.34
CA ILE A 33 6.93 10.08 1.68
C ILE A 33 5.71 10.56 0.91
N ARG A 34 5.49 11.88 0.84
CA ARG A 34 4.37 12.46 0.09
C ARG A 34 4.39 12.13 -1.40
N LYS A 35 5.57 11.95 -1.97
CA LYS A 35 5.73 11.54 -3.37
C LYS A 35 5.56 10.04 -3.58
N LEU A 36 5.98 9.24 -2.62
CA LEU A 36 5.90 7.77 -2.70
C LEU A 36 4.50 7.24 -2.43
N ASN A 37 3.79 7.78 -1.45
CA ASN A 37 2.49 7.27 -1.03
C ASN A 37 1.46 7.18 -2.17
N PRO A 38 1.25 8.20 -3.00
CA PRO A 38 0.29 8.10 -4.10
C PRO A 38 0.65 7.01 -5.11
N VAL A 39 1.94 6.83 -5.38
CA VAL A 39 2.43 5.81 -6.33
C VAL A 39 2.20 4.41 -5.77
N ILE A 40 2.53 4.19 -4.51
CA ILE A 40 2.31 2.92 -3.82
C ILE A 40 0.81 2.61 -3.76
N ARG A 41 0.01 3.56 -3.32
CA ARG A 41 -1.45 3.42 -3.21
C ARG A 41 -2.09 3.08 -4.56
N GLY A 42 -1.71 3.75 -5.62
CA GLY A 42 -2.25 3.52 -6.96
C GLY A 42 -1.96 2.11 -7.46
N TRP A 43 -0.71 1.65 -7.33
CA TRP A 43 -0.32 0.32 -7.76
C TRP A 43 -0.98 -0.78 -6.93
N VAL A 44 -1.02 -0.59 -5.61
CA VAL A 44 -1.62 -1.55 -4.68
C VAL A 44 -3.14 -1.66 -4.91
N ASN A 45 -3.83 -0.55 -5.08
CA ASN A 45 -5.27 -0.54 -5.36
C ASN A 45 -5.60 -1.25 -6.67
N TYR A 46 -4.75 -1.10 -7.68
CA TYR A 46 -4.90 -1.81 -8.95
C TYR A 46 -4.77 -3.34 -8.77
N HIS A 47 -3.87 -3.79 -7.91
CA HIS A 47 -3.58 -5.21 -7.70
C HIS A 47 -4.28 -5.85 -6.50
N ARG A 48 -5.10 -5.12 -5.75
CA ARG A 48 -5.75 -5.64 -4.53
C ARG A 48 -6.78 -6.75 -4.79
N TYR A 49 -7.24 -6.89 -6.02
CA TYR A 49 -8.25 -7.88 -6.41
C TYR A 49 -7.65 -9.21 -6.87
N VAL A 50 -6.34 -9.33 -6.89
CA VAL A 50 -5.64 -10.55 -7.31
C VAL A 50 -4.87 -11.14 -6.14
N VAL A 51 -4.36 -12.37 -6.29
CA VAL A 51 -3.56 -13.02 -5.24
C VAL A 51 -2.17 -12.37 -5.20
N SER A 52 -1.99 -11.43 -4.32
CA SER A 52 -0.84 -10.53 -4.32
C SER A 52 -0.07 -10.44 -3.00
N ALA A 53 -0.47 -11.21 -1.96
CA ALA A 53 0.14 -11.10 -0.63
C ALA A 53 1.66 -11.28 -0.64
N GLU A 54 2.17 -12.31 -1.31
CA GLU A 54 3.61 -12.55 -1.44
C GLU A 54 4.30 -11.43 -2.21
N THR A 55 3.67 -10.97 -3.29
CA THR A 55 4.20 -9.89 -4.13
C THR A 55 4.25 -8.59 -3.34
N PHE A 56 3.23 -8.29 -2.54
CA PHE A 56 3.20 -7.10 -1.69
C PHE A 56 4.31 -7.14 -0.65
N SER A 57 4.51 -8.27 0.02
CA SER A 57 5.62 -8.43 0.99
C SER A 57 6.98 -8.24 0.32
N TRP A 58 7.17 -8.81 -0.85
CA TRP A 58 8.41 -8.66 -1.61
C TRP A 58 8.65 -7.21 -2.02
N ILE A 59 7.61 -6.51 -2.47
CA ILE A 59 7.69 -5.10 -2.86
C ILE A 59 8.02 -4.22 -1.67
N ASP A 60 7.36 -4.42 -0.54
CA ASP A 60 7.66 -3.66 0.69
C ASP A 60 9.11 -3.84 1.12
N TYR A 61 9.64 -5.05 0.99
CA TYR A 61 11.05 -5.33 1.27
C TYR A 61 11.98 -4.60 0.31
N GLN A 62 11.66 -4.56 -0.99
CA GLN A 62 12.47 -3.84 -1.99
C GLN A 62 12.44 -2.33 -1.75
N ILE A 63 11.28 -1.78 -1.39
CA ILE A 63 11.13 -0.36 -1.03
C ILE A 63 11.98 -0.06 0.22
N TYR A 64 11.90 -0.91 1.23
CA TYR A 64 12.71 -0.79 2.43
C TYR A 64 14.21 -0.70 2.09
N LYS A 65 14.71 -1.58 1.23
CA LYS A 65 16.11 -1.56 0.79
C LYS A 65 16.49 -0.25 0.10
N CYS A 66 15.62 0.26 -0.75
CA CYS A 66 15.86 1.54 -1.44
C CYS A 66 15.94 2.70 -0.46
N LEU A 67 15.02 2.76 0.49
CA LEU A 67 14.98 3.81 1.51
C LEU A 67 16.16 3.72 2.48
N TRP A 68 16.56 2.49 2.81
CA TRP A 68 17.75 2.25 3.63
C TRP A 68 19.01 2.77 2.96
N GLN A 69 19.18 2.50 1.67
CA GLN A 69 20.31 3.02 0.90
C GLN A 69 20.28 4.56 0.82
N TRP A 70 19.10 5.14 0.63
CA TRP A 70 18.92 6.59 0.62
C TRP A 70 19.34 7.21 1.95
N ALA A 71 18.88 6.67 3.06
CA ALA A 71 19.22 7.16 4.40
C ALA A 71 20.72 6.99 4.72
N THR A 72 21.30 5.85 4.37
CA THR A 72 22.72 5.57 4.59
C THR A 72 23.61 6.52 3.78
N ARG A 73 23.27 6.78 2.52
CA ARG A 73 24.03 7.72 1.69
C ARG A 73 23.98 9.14 2.21
N ARG A 74 22.85 9.50 2.80
CA ARG A 74 22.64 10.84 3.37
C ARG A 74 23.45 11.05 4.65
N HIS A 75 23.69 9.99 5.42
CA HIS A 75 24.37 10.03 6.70
C HIS A 75 25.54 9.03 6.75
N ARG A 76 26.54 9.26 5.92
CA ARG A 76 27.69 8.36 5.79
C ARG A 76 28.49 8.16 7.09
N HIS A 77 28.49 9.19 7.96
CA HIS A 77 29.24 9.17 9.21
C HIS A 77 28.43 8.71 10.42
N LYS A 78 27.21 8.26 10.21
CA LYS A 78 26.32 7.80 11.29
C LYS A 78 26.13 6.29 11.26
N GLY A 79 26.07 5.68 12.43
CA GLY A 79 25.85 4.25 12.57
C GLY A 79 24.44 3.83 12.18
N ARG A 80 24.28 2.54 11.89
CA ARG A 80 22.98 1.97 11.48
C ARG A 80 21.88 2.19 12.52
N LYS A 81 22.19 2.07 13.81
CA LYS A 81 21.24 2.28 14.90
C LYS A 81 20.72 3.72 14.91
N TRP A 82 21.59 4.69 14.68
CA TRP A 82 21.21 6.09 14.64
C TRP A 82 20.27 6.37 13.45
N ILE A 83 20.61 5.84 12.25
CA ILE A 83 19.82 5.99 11.04
C ILE A 83 18.44 5.37 11.24
N ALA A 84 18.39 4.15 11.78
CA ALA A 84 17.14 3.48 12.07
C ALA A 84 16.26 4.28 13.03
N LYS A 85 16.85 4.75 14.13
CA LYS A 85 16.12 5.55 15.12
C LYS A 85 15.58 6.86 14.54
N LYS A 86 16.29 7.47 13.60
CA LYS A 86 15.88 8.74 12.99
C LYS A 86 14.75 8.58 11.99
N TYR A 87 14.76 7.56 11.17
CA TYR A 87 13.86 7.42 10.02
C TYR A 87 12.76 6.39 10.20
N TRP A 88 12.96 5.41 11.07
CA TRP A 88 11.97 4.38 11.33
C TRP A 88 11.43 4.51 12.75
N HIS A 89 10.11 4.52 12.85
CA HIS A 89 9.42 4.71 14.12
C HIS A 89 8.42 3.58 14.36
N TYR A 90 8.06 3.40 15.62
CA TYR A 90 6.97 2.52 16.01
C TYR A 90 5.65 3.27 15.84
N ILE A 91 4.82 2.82 14.92
CA ILE A 91 3.52 3.43 14.64
C ILE A 91 2.43 2.35 14.65
N GLY A 92 1.46 2.50 15.52
CA GLY A 92 0.39 1.52 15.68
C GLY A 92 0.93 0.16 16.09
N THR A 93 0.71 -0.84 15.26
CA THR A 93 1.17 -2.21 15.48
C THR A 93 2.49 -2.54 14.79
N ARG A 94 2.99 -1.63 13.97
CA ARG A 94 4.19 -1.87 13.16
C ARG A 94 5.43 -1.21 13.78
N GLN A 95 6.42 -2.04 14.09
CA GLN A 95 7.66 -1.57 14.75
C GLN A 95 8.58 -0.75 13.85
N TRP A 96 8.61 -1.06 12.58
CA TRP A 96 9.56 -0.46 11.63
C TRP A 96 8.81 0.24 10.50
N THR A 97 8.30 1.43 10.82
CA THR A 97 7.61 2.26 9.83
C THR A 97 8.48 3.45 9.44
N PHE A 98 8.74 3.60 8.15
CA PHE A 98 9.43 4.78 7.63
C PHE A 98 8.48 5.97 7.73
N ALA A 99 8.74 6.86 8.67
CA ALA A 99 7.85 7.97 8.99
C ALA A 99 8.62 9.23 9.33
N ALA A 100 8.09 10.36 8.90
CA ALA A 100 8.60 11.68 9.21
C ALA A 100 7.78 12.32 10.32
N GLU A 101 8.47 12.93 11.27
CA GLU A 101 7.83 13.69 12.32
C GLU A 101 7.34 15.04 11.77
N LEU A 102 6.05 15.30 11.93
CA LEU A 102 5.45 16.56 11.50
C LEU A 102 5.55 17.61 12.61
N LYS A 103 6.33 18.64 12.35
CA LYS A 103 6.47 19.75 13.30
C LYS A 103 5.26 20.66 13.17
N GLY A 104 4.53 20.83 14.23
CA GLY A 104 3.57 21.91 14.33
C GLY A 104 2.09 21.59 14.40
N ASP A 105 1.69 20.36 14.26
CA ASP A 105 0.28 20.01 14.39
C ASP A 105 0.12 18.83 15.35
N SER A 106 0.02 19.17 16.62
CA SER A 106 0.01 18.19 17.70
C SER A 106 -1.31 17.45 17.91
N THR A 107 -2.30 17.69 17.06
CA THR A 107 -3.66 17.25 17.38
C THR A 107 -4.13 15.97 16.70
N LYS A 108 -3.56 15.53 15.58
CA LYS A 108 -4.14 14.37 14.87
C LYS A 108 -3.18 13.31 14.39
N ALA A 109 -1.99 13.64 14.00
CA ALA A 109 -1.01 12.64 13.57
C ALA A 109 0.39 13.22 13.64
N PRO A 110 1.16 12.91 14.69
CA PRO A 110 2.52 13.46 14.84
C PRO A 110 3.48 12.95 13.76
N TYR A 111 3.11 11.90 13.03
CA TYR A 111 3.96 11.29 12.03
C TYR A 111 3.27 11.17 10.67
N LEU A 112 4.00 11.50 9.63
CA LEU A 112 3.62 11.15 8.26
C LEU A 112 4.29 9.83 7.91
N ALA A 113 3.52 8.75 7.83
CA ALA A 113 4.02 7.41 7.60
C ALA A 113 4.00 7.02 6.12
N LEU A 114 4.98 6.22 5.70
CA LEU A 114 4.97 5.57 4.39
C LEU A 114 3.87 4.50 4.35
N GLU A 115 3.14 4.44 3.26
CA GLU A 115 2.17 3.37 3.04
C GLU A 115 2.89 2.09 2.62
N TYR A 116 2.41 0.98 3.15
CA TYR A 116 2.93 -0.36 2.83
C TYR A 116 1.88 -1.14 2.04
N ALA A 117 2.34 -1.85 1.04
CA ALA A 117 1.46 -2.69 0.23
C ALA A 117 0.76 -3.76 1.06
N THR A 118 1.47 -4.33 2.04
CA THR A 118 0.93 -5.35 2.94
C THR A 118 -0.19 -4.88 3.86
N ASN A 119 -0.32 -3.57 4.07
CA ASN A 119 -1.39 -3.01 4.90
C ASN A 119 -2.74 -2.98 4.17
N THR A 120 -2.74 -3.21 2.86
CA THR A 120 -3.96 -3.15 2.07
C THR A 120 -4.69 -4.49 2.10
N ASN A 121 -5.98 -4.45 2.43
CA ASN A 121 -6.81 -5.64 2.38
C ASN A 121 -6.97 -6.13 0.95
N ILE A 122 -6.62 -7.38 0.73
CA ILE A 122 -6.81 -8.04 -0.57
C ILE A 122 -8.27 -8.44 -0.68
N LEU A 123 -8.95 -7.90 -1.67
CA LEU A 123 -10.34 -8.21 -1.96
C LEU A 123 -10.41 -9.29 -3.04
N ARG A 124 -11.00 -10.42 -2.70
CA ARG A 124 -11.22 -11.49 -3.68
C ARG A 124 -12.62 -11.37 -4.24
N PHE A 125 -12.76 -11.47 -5.54
CA PHE A 125 -14.05 -11.59 -6.16
C PHE A 125 -14.73 -12.89 -5.70
N LYS A 126 -15.90 -12.76 -5.10
CA LYS A 126 -16.74 -13.91 -4.82
C LYS A 126 -17.38 -14.37 -6.13
N LYS A 127 -17.23 -15.64 -6.40
CA LYS A 127 -17.91 -16.25 -7.54
C LYS A 127 -19.41 -16.19 -7.30
N ILE A 128 -20.14 -15.60 -8.22
CA ILE A 128 -21.61 -15.57 -8.14
C ILE A 128 -22.10 -17.01 -8.29
N VAL A 129 -22.86 -17.46 -7.33
CA VAL A 129 -23.44 -18.79 -7.36
C VAL A 129 -24.56 -18.84 -8.39
N ALA A 130 -24.60 -19.87 -9.18
CA ALA A 130 -25.58 -20.04 -10.24
C ALA A 130 -27.03 -19.92 -9.76
N GLU A 131 -27.29 -20.36 -8.56
CA GLU A 131 -28.60 -20.20 -7.92
C GLU A 131 -29.02 -18.75 -7.73
N ALA A 132 -28.10 -17.93 -7.24
CA ALA A 132 -28.38 -16.52 -7.08
C ALA A 132 -28.68 -15.86 -8.43
N THR A 133 -27.99 -16.27 -9.46
CA THR A 133 -28.22 -15.78 -10.81
C THR A 133 -29.60 -16.20 -11.34
N ARG A 134 -29.98 -17.45 -11.08
CA ARG A 134 -31.31 -17.93 -11.44
C ARG A 134 -32.42 -17.17 -10.73
N LEU A 135 -32.26 -16.93 -9.44
CA LEU A 135 -33.24 -16.17 -8.65
C LEU A 135 -33.41 -14.74 -9.18
N THR A 136 -32.33 -14.12 -9.57
CA THR A 136 -32.40 -12.78 -10.13
C THR A 136 -33.00 -12.74 -11.54
N SER A 137 -32.75 -13.77 -12.32
CA SER A 137 -33.31 -13.83 -13.66
C SER A 137 -34.77 -14.32 -13.68
N GLY A 138 -35.10 -15.21 -12.75
CA GLY A 138 -36.43 -15.74 -12.64
C GLY A 138 -37.37 -14.89 -11.86
N GLY A 139 -36.84 -13.93 -11.37
CA GLY A 139 -37.54 -13.13 -10.53
C GLY A 139 -38.57 -12.36 -11.07
N THR A 140 -39.18 -12.76 -11.70
CA THR A 140 -40.05 -12.04 -11.81
C THR A 140 -40.85 -12.10 -10.67
N ALA A 141 -40.87 -12.51 -10.48
CA ALA A 141 -41.46 -12.45 -9.80
C ALA A 141 -41.72 -11.94 -8.66
N THR A 142 -42.00 -12.10 -8.78
CA THR A 142 -42.25 -11.74 -7.96
C THR A 142 -41.90 -11.06 -7.01
N THR A 143 -41.91 -11.18 -7.10
CA THR A 143 -41.60 -10.63 -6.38
C THR A 143 -41.53 -9.73 -5.87
N ARG A 144 -41.91 -9.73 -6.36
CA ARG A 144 -41.86 -8.90 -6.10
C ARG A 144 -42.01 -8.25 -5.31
N ASN A 145 -42.40 -8.71 -5.65
CA ASN A 145 -42.61 -8.25 -5.00
C ASN A 145 -42.85 -7.87 -4.10
N ALA A 146 -43.13 -8.18 -4.17
CA ALA A 146 -43.35 -7.89 -3.43
C ALA A 146 -43.08 -7.31 -2.55
N MET A 147 -43.03 -7.28 -2.74
CA MET A 147 -42.74 -6.71 -2.15
C MET A 147 -42.53 -5.93 -1.64
N VAL A 148 -42.58 -5.86 -2.06
CA VAL A 148 -42.37 -5.02 -1.85
C VAL A 148 -42.92 -4.37 -1.25
N LYS A 149 -43.49 -4.55 -1.23
CA LYS A 149 -44.02 -3.96 -0.82
C LYS A 149 -44.27 -3.56 0.22
N ARG A 150 -44.49 -3.65 0.40
CA ARG A 150 -44.67 -3.32 1.12
C ARG A 150 -44.35 -2.70 1.90
N CYS A 151 -44.31 -2.41 1.74
CA CYS A 151 -43.86 -1.71 2.22
C CYS A 151 -43.79 -1.26 2.91
#